data_9f9a796ef5961f59684212968bc2c5f8
#
_entry.id   9f9a796ef5961f59684212968bc2c5f8
#
_cell.length_a   1.000
_cell.length_b   1.000
_cell.length_c   1.000
_cell.angle_alpha   90.00
_cell.angle_beta   90.00
_cell.angle_gamma   90.00
#
_symmetry.space_group_name_H-M   'P 1'
#
loop_
_entity.id
_entity.type
_entity.pdbx_description
1 polymer ?
#
loop_
_entity_poly.entity_id
_entity_poly.type
_entity_poly.pdbx_seq_one_letter_code
_entity_poly.pdbx_strand_id
1 'polypeptide(L)'
;MEEKKTPLIGEDVKRLPVGQLLKRIGPGLIATGIVIGPGAVTTAAMLGANYGYALIWLMFPIIFMGITFVMTTNWLAITTGMPTIHAIRKYYGKGGAYTVGIALFLACLFFTMGNISGSGAGMNLLFGINWKIGSLILIAVVVYTYFAKNVYSKVEKLITACIIIMILAFYITLVGVGGPDGKEFGKGLFGFKVPEGSLGTALAFISTNAAITTGIYNTYLGKEKKWKQDDLFNGVMFTDALVHMISVVLISGAIILVGAIVLHPQGLAIKAPAQLAQMLEPIM
;
A
#
# COMPACT_ATOMS: atom_id res chain seq x y z
N MET A 1 45.75 -28.49 -2.89
CA MET A 1 45.20 -27.23 -2.37
C MET A 1 43.72 -27.26 -2.66
N GLU A 2 42.90 -27.60 -1.67
CA GLU A 2 41.44 -27.49 -1.80
C GLU A 2 41.08 -26.00 -1.88
N GLU A 3 40.53 -25.61 -2.99
CA GLU A 3 39.89 -24.30 -3.11
C GLU A 3 38.78 -24.21 -2.06
N LYS A 4 39.01 -23.45 -1.00
CA LYS A 4 37.98 -23.09 -0.04
C LYS A 4 36.92 -22.32 -0.80
N LYS A 5 35.85 -22.99 -1.26
CA LYS A 5 34.68 -22.35 -1.82
C LYS A 5 34.18 -21.35 -0.78
N THR A 6 34.26 -20.07 -1.09
CA THR A 6 33.59 -19.03 -0.30
C THR A 6 32.11 -19.39 -0.26
N PRO A 7 31.52 -19.65 0.93
CA PRO A 7 30.09 -20.01 0.97
C PRO A 7 29.26 -18.90 0.33
N LEU A 8 28.34 -19.30 -0.53
CA LEU A 8 27.41 -18.37 -1.11
C LEU A 8 26.63 -17.67 0.02
N ILE A 9 26.47 -16.37 -0.07
CA ILE A 9 25.75 -15.59 0.92
C ILE A 9 24.34 -16.20 1.11
N GLY A 10 24.05 -16.72 2.32
CA GLY A 10 22.75 -17.32 2.66
C GLY A 10 22.68 -18.85 2.61
N GLU A 11 23.75 -19.56 2.25
CA GLU A 11 23.76 -21.03 2.12
C GLU A 11 23.45 -21.76 3.46
N ASP A 12 23.80 -21.16 4.60
CA ASP A 12 23.60 -21.71 5.95
C ASP A 12 22.36 -21.15 6.68
N VAL A 13 21.60 -20.25 6.06
CA VAL A 13 20.48 -19.57 6.72
C VAL A 13 19.21 -20.41 6.65
N LYS A 14 18.78 -20.95 7.81
CA LYS A 14 17.53 -21.72 7.92
C LYS A 14 16.31 -20.80 7.89
N ARG A 15 15.26 -21.20 7.18
CA ARG A 15 13.96 -20.51 7.22
C ARG A 15 13.39 -20.54 8.64
N LEU A 16 12.86 -19.41 9.07
CA LEU A 16 12.21 -19.30 10.37
C LEU A 16 10.81 -19.91 10.33
N PRO A 17 10.34 -20.51 11.43
CA PRO A 17 8.94 -20.96 11.54
C PRO A 17 7.98 -19.76 11.49
N VAL A 18 6.76 -19.99 10.96
CA VAL A 18 5.75 -18.95 10.72
C VAL A 18 5.50 -18.05 11.94
N GLY A 19 5.42 -18.61 13.14
CA GLY A 19 5.20 -17.83 14.36
C GLY A 19 6.34 -16.85 14.69
N GLN A 20 7.59 -17.14 14.27
CA GLN A 20 8.72 -16.23 14.42
C GLN A 20 8.74 -15.19 13.29
N LEU A 21 8.35 -15.57 12.07
CA LEU A 21 8.21 -14.65 10.95
C LEU A 21 7.19 -13.56 11.29
N LEU A 22 6.01 -13.92 11.79
CA LEU A 22 4.95 -12.98 12.15
C LEU A 22 5.35 -11.99 13.26
N LYS A 23 6.26 -12.38 14.16
CA LYS A 23 6.79 -11.45 15.19
C LYS A 23 7.80 -10.43 14.65
N ARG A 24 8.39 -10.72 13.49
CA ARG A 24 9.44 -9.89 12.89
C ARG A 24 8.95 -9.03 11.74
N ILE A 25 7.74 -9.24 11.23
CA ILE A 25 7.09 -8.34 10.27
C ILE A 25 6.71 -7.03 10.96
N GLY A 26 6.51 -5.98 10.20
CA GLY A 26 6.11 -4.66 10.71
C GLY A 26 6.29 -3.57 9.66
N PRO A 27 7.47 -3.44 9.03
CA PRO A 27 7.68 -2.50 7.94
C PRO A 27 6.61 -2.60 6.85
N GLY A 28 6.23 -3.81 6.43
CA GLY A 28 5.19 -4.04 5.44
C GLY A 28 3.80 -3.57 5.87
N LEU A 29 3.44 -3.70 7.15
CA LEU A 29 2.18 -3.18 7.66
C LEU A 29 2.16 -1.65 7.65
N ILE A 30 3.26 -1.00 8.04
CA ILE A 30 3.40 0.46 7.94
C ILE A 30 3.35 0.88 6.47
N ALA A 31 4.04 0.16 5.58
CA ALA A 31 4.01 0.39 4.14
C ALA A 31 2.58 0.28 3.58
N THR A 32 1.77 -0.66 4.07
CA THR A 32 0.34 -0.75 3.73
C THR A 32 -0.42 0.53 4.12
N GLY A 33 -0.20 1.04 5.33
CA GLY A 33 -0.82 2.28 5.77
C GLY A 33 -0.37 3.51 4.97
N ILE A 34 0.86 3.50 4.43
CA ILE A 34 1.34 4.54 3.52
C ILE A 34 0.62 4.45 2.16
N VAL A 35 0.44 3.25 1.63
CA VAL A 35 -0.18 2.99 0.31
C VAL A 35 -1.68 3.23 0.34
N ILE A 36 -2.37 2.69 1.36
CA ILE A 36 -3.83 2.80 1.49
C ILE A 36 -4.20 4.17 2.09
N GLY A 37 -4.02 5.18 1.28
CA GLY A 37 -4.49 6.53 1.56
C GLY A 37 -5.76 6.88 0.76
N PRO A 38 -6.33 8.09 0.96
CA PRO A 38 -7.53 8.53 0.25
C PRO A 38 -7.44 8.40 -1.27
N GLY A 39 -6.26 8.60 -1.85
CA GLY A 39 -6.01 8.43 -3.30
C GLY A 39 -6.19 6.99 -3.77
N ALA A 40 -5.60 6.01 -3.06
CA ALA A 40 -5.73 4.60 -3.40
C ALA A 40 -7.18 4.12 -3.23
N VAL A 41 -7.85 4.54 -2.15
CA VAL A 41 -9.26 4.23 -1.89
C VAL A 41 -10.16 4.80 -2.98
N THR A 42 -9.92 6.05 -3.39
CA THR A 42 -10.69 6.71 -4.47
C THR A 42 -10.48 6.01 -5.81
N THR A 43 -9.24 5.70 -6.19
CA THR A 43 -8.96 5.02 -7.47
C THR A 43 -9.56 3.61 -7.51
N ALA A 44 -9.51 2.87 -6.39
CA ALA A 44 -10.16 1.57 -6.27
C ALA A 44 -11.68 1.68 -6.44
N ALA A 45 -12.30 2.65 -5.77
CA ALA A 45 -13.73 2.90 -5.87
C ALA A 45 -14.15 3.33 -7.28
N MET A 46 -13.35 4.19 -7.94
CA MET A 46 -13.56 4.58 -9.35
C MET A 46 -13.51 3.38 -10.29
N LEU A 47 -12.58 2.44 -10.07
CA LEU A 47 -12.52 1.21 -10.86
C LEU A 47 -13.80 0.41 -10.73
N GLY A 48 -14.26 0.16 -9.50
CA GLY A 48 -15.50 -0.57 -9.25
C GLY A 48 -16.72 0.13 -9.81
N ALA A 49 -16.90 1.42 -9.49
CA ALA A 49 -18.06 2.20 -9.89
C ALA A 49 -18.16 2.39 -11.41
N ASN A 50 -17.06 2.71 -12.09
CA ASN A 50 -17.09 3.05 -13.51
C ASN A 50 -17.00 1.82 -14.43
N TYR A 51 -16.29 0.75 -13.99
CA TYR A 51 -15.96 -0.39 -14.86
C TYR A 51 -16.40 -1.75 -14.30
N GLY A 52 -17.12 -1.76 -13.17
CA GLY A 52 -17.57 -3.00 -12.54
C GLY A 52 -16.40 -3.91 -12.19
N TYR A 53 -16.50 -5.17 -12.57
CA TYR A 53 -15.45 -6.19 -12.32
C TYR A 53 -14.32 -6.19 -13.35
N ALA A 54 -14.43 -5.43 -14.44
CA ALA A 54 -13.57 -5.60 -15.63
C ALA A 54 -12.07 -5.45 -15.37
N LEU A 55 -11.69 -4.66 -14.36
CA LEU A 55 -10.29 -4.35 -14.04
C LEU A 55 -9.76 -5.00 -12.76
N ILE A 56 -10.51 -5.95 -12.18
CA ILE A 56 -10.08 -6.60 -10.93
C ILE A 56 -8.81 -7.44 -11.12
N TRP A 57 -8.53 -7.90 -12.33
CA TRP A 57 -7.31 -8.61 -12.70
C TRP A 57 -6.02 -7.81 -12.46
N LEU A 58 -6.12 -6.48 -12.36
CA LEU A 58 -4.99 -5.61 -12.03
C LEU A 58 -4.37 -5.92 -10.67
N MET A 59 -5.05 -6.66 -9.81
CA MET A 59 -4.49 -7.14 -8.55
C MET A 59 -3.26 -8.04 -8.76
N PHE A 60 -3.21 -8.84 -9.85
CA PHE A 60 -2.07 -9.71 -10.14
C PHE A 60 -0.77 -8.91 -10.38
N PRO A 61 -0.73 -7.97 -11.37
CA PRO A 61 0.47 -7.17 -11.56
C PRO A 61 0.81 -6.30 -10.34
N ILE A 62 -0.16 -5.81 -9.57
CA ILE A 62 0.08 -5.04 -8.36
C ILE A 62 0.82 -5.88 -7.31
N ILE A 63 0.39 -7.13 -7.04
CA ILE A 63 1.06 -8.03 -6.11
C ILE A 63 2.50 -8.28 -6.57
N PHE A 64 2.68 -8.64 -7.84
CA PHE A 64 3.98 -8.94 -8.40
C PHE A 64 4.93 -7.74 -8.31
N MET A 65 4.49 -6.57 -8.77
CA MET A 65 5.29 -5.34 -8.74
C MET A 65 5.60 -4.91 -7.31
N GLY A 66 4.60 -4.92 -6.41
CA GLY A 66 4.78 -4.50 -5.03
C GLY A 66 5.77 -5.37 -4.27
N ILE A 67 5.66 -6.71 -4.37
CA ILE A 67 6.63 -7.63 -3.76
C ILE A 67 8.03 -7.39 -4.36
N THR A 68 8.13 -7.28 -5.69
CA THR A 68 9.40 -7.07 -6.38
C THR A 68 10.07 -5.77 -5.93
N PHE A 69 9.32 -4.67 -5.86
CA PHE A 69 9.89 -3.38 -5.45
C PHE A 69 10.36 -3.39 -3.99
N VAL A 70 9.55 -3.94 -3.08
CA VAL A 70 9.92 -4.05 -1.66
C VAL A 70 11.14 -4.96 -1.48
N MET A 71 11.15 -6.13 -2.11
CA MET A 71 12.27 -7.08 -2.00
C MET A 71 13.55 -6.52 -2.58
N THR A 72 13.51 -5.96 -3.80
CA THR A 72 14.69 -5.44 -4.50
C THR A 72 15.33 -4.27 -3.77
N THR A 73 14.50 -3.32 -3.30
CA THR A 73 15.02 -2.15 -2.58
C THR A 73 15.61 -2.51 -1.22
N ASN A 74 14.96 -3.41 -0.47
CA ASN A 74 15.51 -3.90 0.79
C ASN A 74 16.77 -4.72 0.59
N TRP A 75 16.82 -5.57 -0.43
CA TRP A 75 18.03 -6.32 -0.74
C TRP A 75 19.19 -5.39 -1.04
N LEU A 76 18.99 -4.38 -1.89
CA LEU A 76 19.99 -3.36 -2.17
C LEU A 76 20.44 -2.65 -0.87
N ALA A 77 19.52 -2.24 -0.02
CA ALA A 77 19.84 -1.51 1.21
C ALA A 77 20.66 -2.37 2.21
N ILE A 78 20.30 -3.63 2.38
CA ILE A 78 20.98 -4.52 3.33
C ILE A 78 22.36 -4.94 2.80
N THR A 79 22.48 -5.32 1.52
CA THR A 79 23.75 -5.75 0.94
C THR A 79 24.76 -4.61 0.82
N THR A 80 24.31 -3.39 0.56
CA THR A 80 25.18 -2.20 0.47
C THR A 80 25.42 -1.52 1.81
N GLY A 81 24.64 -1.82 2.83
CA GLY A 81 24.64 -1.12 4.12
C GLY A 81 24.14 0.33 4.01
N MET A 82 23.55 0.72 2.88
CA MET A 82 23.14 2.10 2.58
C MET A 82 21.69 2.16 2.14
N PRO A 83 20.95 3.23 2.52
CA PRO A 83 19.64 3.50 1.95
C PRO A 83 19.71 3.61 0.43
N THR A 84 18.62 3.26 -0.26
CA THR A 84 18.57 3.15 -1.73
C THR A 84 19.11 4.38 -2.47
N ILE A 85 18.74 5.61 -2.04
CA ILE A 85 19.21 6.84 -2.69
C ILE A 85 20.72 7.03 -2.52
N HIS A 86 21.29 6.64 -1.36
CA HIS A 86 22.74 6.71 -1.14
C HIS A 86 23.48 5.70 -2.00
N ALA A 87 22.92 4.50 -2.17
CA ALA A 87 23.45 3.49 -3.09
C ALA A 87 23.44 4.00 -4.54
N ILE A 88 22.33 4.59 -4.99
CA ILE A 88 22.24 5.21 -6.31
C ILE A 88 23.31 6.31 -6.48
N ARG A 89 23.49 7.16 -5.49
CA ARG A 89 24.54 8.21 -5.54
C ARG A 89 25.96 7.62 -5.67
N LYS A 90 26.22 6.51 -4.97
CA LYS A 90 27.53 5.85 -4.99
C LYS A 90 27.82 5.19 -6.33
N TYR A 91 26.85 4.44 -6.88
CA TYR A 91 27.06 3.60 -8.07
C TYR A 91 26.71 4.29 -9.40
N TYR A 92 25.73 5.21 -9.39
CA TYR A 92 25.26 5.94 -10.60
C TYR A 92 25.58 7.44 -10.57
N GLY A 93 26.27 7.90 -9.53
CA GLY A 93 26.69 9.30 -9.41
C GLY A 93 25.61 10.27 -8.91
N LYS A 94 26.01 11.53 -8.77
CA LYS A 94 25.15 12.60 -8.23
C LYS A 94 23.91 12.86 -9.11
N GLY A 95 24.06 12.83 -10.44
CA GLY A 95 22.96 13.07 -11.38
C GLY A 95 21.81 12.10 -11.20
N GLY A 96 22.10 10.77 -11.17
CA GLY A 96 21.09 9.73 -10.92
C GLY A 96 20.41 9.90 -9.57
N ALA A 97 21.17 10.22 -8.50
CA ALA A 97 20.62 10.42 -7.17
C ALA A 97 19.69 11.66 -7.11
N TYR A 98 20.06 12.76 -7.76
CA TYR A 98 19.20 13.96 -7.82
C TYR A 98 17.92 13.70 -8.61
N THR A 99 17.98 13.04 -9.76
CA THR A 99 16.80 12.71 -10.56
C THR A 99 15.81 11.87 -9.75
N VAL A 100 16.29 10.79 -9.14
CA VAL A 100 15.42 9.92 -8.31
C VAL A 100 14.93 10.65 -7.06
N GLY A 101 15.81 11.43 -6.41
CA GLY A 101 15.46 12.19 -5.21
C GLY A 101 14.37 13.24 -5.47
N ILE A 102 14.47 13.98 -6.57
CA ILE A 102 13.44 14.97 -6.95
C ILE A 102 12.14 14.29 -7.32
N ALA A 103 12.19 13.20 -8.10
CA ALA A 103 11.00 12.43 -8.44
C ALA A 103 10.27 11.89 -7.19
N LEU A 104 11.02 11.34 -6.23
CA LEU A 104 10.49 10.91 -4.96
C LEU A 104 9.90 12.06 -4.14
N PHE A 105 10.59 13.19 -4.07
CA PHE A 105 10.10 14.36 -3.36
C PHE A 105 8.75 14.83 -3.93
N LEU A 106 8.65 14.96 -5.24
CA LEU A 106 7.41 15.34 -5.91
C LEU A 106 6.30 14.32 -5.67
N ALA A 107 6.59 13.02 -5.79
CA ALA A 107 5.63 11.96 -5.50
C ALA A 107 5.12 12.05 -4.06
N CYS A 108 6.00 12.25 -3.08
CA CYS A 108 5.64 12.42 -1.68
C CYS A 108 4.79 13.68 -1.44
N LEU A 109 5.16 14.78 -2.09
CA LEU A 109 4.44 16.05 -1.97
C LEU A 109 3.00 15.89 -2.44
N PHE A 110 2.78 15.38 -3.65
CA PHE A 110 1.43 15.17 -4.19
C PHE A 110 0.64 14.12 -3.38
N PHE A 111 1.29 13.05 -2.93
CA PHE A 111 0.65 12.04 -2.09
C PHE A 111 0.21 12.61 -0.74
N THR A 112 1.05 13.46 -0.13
CA THR A 112 0.74 14.13 1.13
C THR A 112 -0.42 15.11 0.96
N MET A 113 -0.47 15.85 -0.13
CA MET A 113 -1.61 16.75 -0.44
C MET A 113 -2.92 15.97 -0.52
N GLY A 114 -2.92 14.81 -1.21
CA GLY A 114 -4.06 13.89 -1.27
C GLY A 114 -4.48 13.39 0.11
N ASN A 115 -3.52 12.99 0.94
CA ASN A 115 -3.77 12.50 2.30
C ASN A 115 -4.36 13.58 3.22
N ILE A 116 -3.84 14.80 3.16
CA ILE A 116 -4.36 15.94 3.95
C ILE A 116 -5.80 16.23 3.56
N SER A 117 -6.10 16.35 2.28
CA SER A 117 -7.45 16.66 1.79
C SER A 117 -8.44 15.53 2.11
N GLY A 118 -8.03 14.28 1.91
CA GLY A 118 -8.86 13.11 2.21
C GLY A 118 -9.11 12.92 3.70
N SER A 119 -8.11 13.16 4.53
CA SER A 119 -8.26 13.13 5.99
C SER A 119 -9.21 14.22 6.48
N GLY A 120 -9.11 15.44 5.92
CA GLY A 120 -10.04 16.53 6.21
C GLY A 120 -11.49 16.19 5.79
N ALA A 121 -11.65 15.56 4.62
CA ALA A 121 -12.95 15.06 4.18
C ALA A 121 -13.51 13.99 5.14
N GLY A 122 -12.66 13.06 5.59
CA GLY A 122 -13.04 12.06 6.60
C GLY A 122 -13.53 12.70 7.92
N MET A 123 -12.80 13.70 8.42
CA MET A 123 -13.20 14.46 9.63
C MET A 123 -14.56 15.20 9.42
N ASN A 124 -14.78 15.71 8.22
CA ASN A 124 -16.07 16.33 7.89
C ASN A 124 -17.21 15.31 7.90
N LEU A 125 -17.01 14.14 7.31
CA LEU A 125 -18.02 13.08 7.25
C LEU A 125 -18.35 12.50 8.63
N LEU A 126 -17.33 12.29 9.50
CA LEU A 126 -17.51 11.66 10.81
C LEU A 126 -18.03 12.63 11.88
N PHE A 127 -17.57 13.89 11.86
CA PHE A 127 -17.78 14.84 12.95
C PHE A 127 -18.48 16.14 12.50
N GLY A 128 -18.78 16.29 11.21
CA GLY A 128 -19.36 17.53 10.68
C GLY A 128 -18.43 18.74 10.70
N ILE A 129 -17.13 18.54 11.04
CA ILE A 129 -16.14 19.61 11.14
C ILE A 129 -15.76 20.06 9.72
N ASN A 130 -15.60 21.38 9.53
CA ASN A 130 -15.11 21.90 8.25
C ASN A 130 -13.80 21.17 7.86
N TRP A 131 -13.72 20.66 6.63
CA TRP A 131 -12.61 19.84 6.15
C TRP A 131 -11.24 20.52 6.30
N LYS A 132 -11.16 21.87 6.18
CA LYS A 132 -9.93 22.63 6.40
C LYS A 132 -9.46 22.57 7.85
N ILE A 133 -10.40 22.68 8.79
CA ILE A 133 -10.12 22.57 10.23
C ILE A 133 -9.72 21.14 10.56
N GLY A 134 -10.46 20.15 10.04
CA GLY A 134 -10.12 18.74 10.21
C GLY A 134 -8.72 18.40 9.70
N SER A 135 -8.33 18.89 8.53
CA SER A 135 -6.97 18.74 7.99
C SER A 135 -5.93 19.38 8.91
N LEU A 136 -6.21 20.56 9.44
CA LEU A 136 -5.27 21.27 10.32
C LEU A 136 -5.05 20.53 11.65
N ILE A 137 -6.11 19.98 12.23
CA ILE A 137 -6.03 19.13 13.44
C ILE A 137 -5.13 17.92 13.17
N LEU A 138 -5.32 17.23 12.03
CA LEU A 138 -4.52 16.05 11.70
C LEU A 138 -3.06 16.40 11.42
N ILE A 139 -2.79 17.53 10.77
CA ILE A 139 -1.42 18.03 10.60
C ILE A 139 -0.79 18.28 11.98
N ALA A 140 -1.50 18.91 12.91
CA ALA A 140 -1.00 19.16 14.26
C ALA A 140 -0.69 17.84 15.01
N VAL A 141 -1.54 16.81 14.87
CA VAL A 141 -1.28 15.47 15.42
C VAL A 141 -0.02 14.84 14.80
N VAL A 142 0.16 14.94 13.48
CA VAL A 142 1.35 14.42 12.80
C VAL A 142 2.61 15.14 13.29
N VAL A 143 2.59 16.46 13.37
CA VAL A 143 3.71 17.27 13.90
C VAL A 143 4.01 16.89 15.34
N TYR A 144 3.00 16.74 16.19
CA TYR A 144 3.18 16.29 17.58
C TYR A 144 3.82 14.90 17.65
N THR A 145 3.34 13.96 16.84
CA THR A 145 3.90 12.59 16.81
C THR A 145 5.34 12.56 16.32
N TYR A 146 5.75 13.48 15.44
CA TYR A 146 7.13 13.58 14.95
C TYR A 146 8.13 13.85 16.09
N PHE A 147 7.76 14.65 17.09
CA PHE A 147 8.59 14.95 18.26
C PHE A 147 8.48 13.91 19.39
N ALA A 148 7.58 12.96 19.31
CA ALA A 148 7.37 11.97 20.36
C ALA A 148 8.45 10.87 20.32
N LYS A 149 8.86 10.40 21.51
CA LYS A 149 9.80 9.27 21.63
C LYS A 149 9.10 7.95 21.32
N ASN A 150 9.84 6.99 20.75
CA ASN A 150 9.35 5.64 20.41
C ASN A 150 8.12 5.63 19.46
N VAL A 151 8.11 6.54 18.47
CA VAL A 151 6.99 6.72 17.55
C VAL A 151 6.74 5.46 16.71
N TYR A 152 7.81 4.81 16.24
CA TYR A 152 7.71 3.65 15.34
C TYR A 152 6.75 2.58 15.85
N SER A 153 6.94 2.07 17.06
CA SER A 153 6.11 1.00 17.62
C SER A 153 4.65 1.42 17.86
N LYS A 154 4.43 2.69 18.24
CA LYS A 154 3.06 3.21 18.42
C LYS A 154 2.33 3.35 17.10
N VAL A 155 3.02 3.91 16.10
CA VAL A 155 2.49 4.07 14.73
C VAL A 155 2.23 2.70 14.08
N GLU A 156 3.15 1.74 14.21
CA GLU A 156 2.97 0.37 13.74
C GLU A 156 1.68 -0.26 14.29
N LYS A 157 1.45 -0.16 15.59
CA LYS A 157 0.23 -0.71 16.23
C LYS A 157 -1.04 0.01 15.78
N LEU A 158 -0.99 1.34 15.70
CA LEU A 158 -2.14 2.14 15.26
C LEU A 158 -2.51 1.81 13.81
N ILE A 159 -1.53 1.80 12.91
CA ILE A 159 -1.75 1.47 11.50
C ILE A 159 -2.28 0.04 11.36
N THR A 160 -1.71 -0.92 12.10
CA THR A 160 -2.20 -2.31 12.07
C THR A 160 -3.65 -2.39 12.51
N ALA A 161 -4.04 -1.70 13.58
CA ALA A 161 -5.43 -1.65 14.03
C ALA A 161 -6.35 -1.02 12.97
N CYS A 162 -5.94 0.10 12.36
CA CYS A 162 -6.70 0.75 11.29
C CYS A 162 -6.88 -0.17 10.07
N ILE A 163 -5.83 -0.88 9.65
CA ILE A 163 -5.89 -1.86 8.54
C ILE A 163 -6.91 -2.95 8.83
N ILE A 164 -6.89 -3.52 10.04
CA ILE A 164 -7.84 -4.56 10.45
C ILE A 164 -9.27 -4.03 10.43
N ILE A 165 -9.50 -2.84 10.99
CA ILE A 165 -10.81 -2.19 11.00
C ILE A 165 -11.30 -1.94 9.57
N MET A 166 -10.44 -1.45 8.68
CA MET A 166 -10.78 -1.21 7.27
C MET A 166 -11.15 -2.51 6.55
N ILE A 167 -10.36 -3.56 6.70
CA ILE A 167 -10.66 -4.87 6.12
C ILE A 167 -12.03 -5.34 6.63
N LEU A 168 -12.24 -5.34 7.93
CA LEU A 168 -13.52 -5.77 8.50
C LEU A 168 -14.69 -4.94 7.99
N ALA A 169 -14.57 -3.61 7.99
CA ALA A 169 -15.64 -2.71 7.53
C ALA A 169 -16.02 -2.98 6.07
N PHE A 170 -15.04 -3.06 5.15
CA PHE A 170 -15.33 -3.30 3.74
C PHE A 170 -15.88 -4.72 3.48
N TYR A 171 -15.40 -5.74 4.21
CA TYR A 171 -15.93 -7.10 4.04
C TYR A 171 -17.32 -7.27 4.66
N ILE A 172 -17.61 -6.61 5.79
CA ILE A 172 -18.98 -6.55 6.34
C ILE A 172 -19.92 -5.91 5.34
N THR A 173 -19.50 -4.77 4.74
CA THR A 173 -20.27 -4.12 3.66
C THR A 173 -20.49 -5.08 2.50
N LEU A 174 -19.44 -5.76 2.05
CA LEU A 174 -19.50 -6.69 0.92
C LEU A 174 -20.50 -7.83 1.17
N VAL A 175 -20.52 -8.37 2.38
CA VAL A 175 -21.49 -9.41 2.80
C VAL A 175 -22.90 -8.81 2.89
N GLY A 176 -23.02 -7.60 3.44
CA GLY A 176 -24.32 -6.91 3.60
C GLY A 176 -25.00 -6.60 2.27
N VAL A 177 -24.24 -6.33 1.21
CA VAL A 177 -24.78 -6.09 -0.15
C VAL A 177 -24.96 -7.36 -0.99
N GLY A 178 -24.83 -8.55 -0.39
CA GLY A 178 -25.08 -9.84 -1.04
C GLY A 178 -23.86 -10.48 -1.73
N GLY A 179 -22.67 -9.86 -1.60
CA GLY A 179 -21.44 -10.38 -2.19
C GLY A 179 -21.35 -10.21 -3.72
N PRO A 180 -20.21 -10.57 -4.33
CA PRO A 180 -20.00 -10.46 -5.77
C PRO A 180 -20.72 -11.57 -6.53
N ASP A 181 -21.21 -11.26 -7.73
CA ASP A 181 -21.63 -12.29 -8.68
C ASP A 181 -20.40 -13.12 -9.12
N GLY A 182 -20.40 -14.40 -8.77
CA GLY A 182 -19.25 -15.29 -9.01
C GLY A 182 -18.87 -15.42 -10.49
N LYS A 183 -19.85 -15.34 -11.41
CA LYS A 183 -19.59 -15.41 -12.85
C LYS A 183 -18.95 -14.14 -13.37
N GLU A 184 -19.50 -12.99 -13.02
CA GLU A 184 -18.97 -11.69 -13.45
C GLU A 184 -17.61 -11.40 -12.79
N PHE A 185 -17.44 -11.76 -11.51
CA PHE A 185 -16.16 -11.72 -10.81
C PHE A 185 -15.09 -12.57 -11.52
N GLY A 186 -15.41 -13.83 -11.85
CA GLY A 186 -14.51 -14.71 -12.58
C GLY A 186 -14.12 -14.17 -13.96
N LYS A 187 -15.10 -13.63 -14.72
CA LYS A 187 -14.83 -12.96 -16.00
C LYS A 187 -13.92 -11.74 -15.84
N GLY A 188 -14.11 -10.95 -14.77
CA GLY A 188 -13.29 -9.79 -14.48
C GLY A 188 -11.86 -10.19 -14.09
N LEU A 189 -11.71 -11.24 -13.27
CA LEU A 189 -10.42 -11.69 -12.77
C LEU A 189 -9.53 -12.32 -13.86
N PHE A 190 -10.12 -13.08 -14.77
CA PHE A 190 -9.38 -13.83 -15.80
C PHE A 190 -9.58 -13.29 -17.21
N GLY A 191 -10.41 -12.28 -17.40
CA GLY A 191 -10.71 -11.73 -18.71
C GLY A 191 -9.64 -10.81 -19.28
N PHE A 192 -8.77 -10.24 -18.46
CA PHE A 192 -7.70 -9.30 -18.82
C PHE A 192 -8.15 -8.17 -19.76
N LYS A 193 -9.41 -7.75 -19.64
CA LYS A 193 -9.96 -6.68 -20.46
C LYS A 193 -9.59 -5.32 -19.91
N VAL A 194 -9.27 -4.39 -20.81
CA VAL A 194 -9.08 -2.98 -20.51
C VAL A 194 -10.20 -2.20 -21.22
N PRO A 195 -11.27 -1.82 -20.51
CA PRO A 195 -12.36 -1.06 -21.10
C PRO A 195 -11.88 0.26 -21.69
N GLU A 196 -12.55 0.73 -22.73
CA GLU A 196 -12.25 2.01 -23.36
C GLU A 196 -12.36 3.14 -22.33
N GLY A 197 -11.40 4.06 -22.33
CA GLY A 197 -11.32 5.16 -21.36
C GLY A 197 -10.81 4.80 -19.97
N SER A 198 -10.58 3.50 -19.65
CA SER A 198 -10.15 3.05 -18.31
C SER A 198 -8.67 3.20 -18.04
N LEU A 199 -7.84 3.41 -19.07
CA LEU A 199 -6.37 3.35 -18.97
C LEU A 199 -5.82 4.32 -17.90
N GLY A 200 -6.31 5.56 -17.87
CA GLY A 200 -5.87 6.55 -16.89
C GLY A 200 -6.15 6.12 -15.45
N THR A 201 -7.36 5.63 -15.18
CA THR A 201 -7.75 5.14 -13.85
C THR A 201 -7.01 3.86 -13.48
N ALA A 202 -6.79 2.95 -14.43
CA ALA A 202 -6.02 1.73 -14.23
C ALA A 202 -4.56 2.03 -13.88
N LEU A 203 -3.90 2.94 -14.61
CA LEU A 203 -2.54 3.38 -14.32
C LEU A 203 -2.44 4.09 -12.96
N ALA A 204 -3.40 4.96 -12.64
CA ALA A 204 -3.47 5.61 -11.34
C ALA A 204 -3.61 4.59 -10.20
N PHE A 205 -4.45 3.57 -10.38
CA PHE A 205 -4.64 2.50 -9.41
C PHE A 205 -3.38 1.65 -9.21
N ILE A 206 -2.72 1.24 -10.30
CA ILE A 206 -1.45 0.49 -10.21
C ILE A 206 -0.39 1.34 -9.51
N SER A 207 -0.21 2.59 -9.91
CA SER A 207 0.84 3.46 -9.37
C SER A 207 0.63 3.82 -7.90
N THR A 208 -0.61 3.88 -7.41
CA THR A 208 -0.89 4.12 -5.99
C THR A 208 -0.69 2.86 -5.14
N ASN A 209 -1.02 1.66 -5.65
CA ASN A 209 -0.98 0.43 -4.88
C ASN A 209 0.35 -0.34 -4.98
N ALA A 210 1.12 -0.15 -6.04
CA ALA A 210 2.44 -0.75 -6.26
C ALA A 210 3.51 0.31 -6.57
N ALA A 211 3.62 1.31 -5.72
CA ALA A 211 4.59 2.38 -5.89
C ALA A 211 6.00 1.93 -5.48
N ILE A 212 7.00 2.18 -6.33
CA ILE A 212 8.42 1.94 -5.98
C ILE A 212 8.87 2.79 -4.78
N THR A 213 8.24 3.94 -4.57
CA THR A 213 8.46 4.81 -3.39
C THR A 213 8.26 4.02 -2.10
N THR A 214 7.26 3.15 -2.04
CA THR A 214 6.97 2.28 -0.89
C THR A 214 8.13 1.34 -0.58
N GLY A 215 8.73 0.73 -1.61
CA GLY A 215 9.93 -0.09 -1.45
C GLY A 215 11.10 0.71 -0.89
N ILE A 216 11.32 1.93 -1.38
CA ILE A 216 12.39 2.81 -0.88
C ILE A 216 12.14 3.20 0.59
N TYR A 217 10.91 3.55 0.96
CA TYR A 217 10.56 3.82 2.37
C TYR A 217 10.75 2.59 3.25
N ASN A 218 10.41 1.42 2.76
CA ASN A 218 10.55 0.18 3.50
C ASN A 218 12.00 -0.10 3.92
N THR A 219 12.98 0.40 3.16
CA THR A 219 14.41 0.28 3.54
C THR A 219 14.74 1.03 4.83
N TYR A 220 14.10 2.15 5.10
CA TYR A 220 14.26 2.89 6.35
C TYR A 220 13.51 2.21 7.50
N LEU A 221 12.31 1.69 7.24
CA LEU A 221 11.51 0.95 8.22
C LEU A 221 12.21 -0.36 8.63
N GLY A 222 12.81 -1.07 7.69
CA GLY A 222 13.62 -2.27 7.95
C GLY A 222 14.84 -1.98 8.85
N LYS A 223 15.44 -0.80 8.71
CA LYS A 223 16.52 -0.34 9.60
C LYS A 223 16.02 -0.13 11.04
N GLU A 224 14.85 0.47 11.23
CA GLU A 224 14.21 0.62 12.54
C GLU A 224 13.86 -0.73 13.16
N LYS A 225 13.45 -1.71 12.37
CA LYS A 225 13.19 -3.09 12.79
C LYS A 225 14.48 -3.90 12.98
N LYS A 226 15.65 -3.30 12.68
CA LYS A 226 17.00 -3.91 12.81
C LYS A 226 17.14 -5.19 11.99
N TRP A 227 16.63 -5.20 10.77
CA TRP A 227 16.82 -6.30 9.84
C TRP A 227 18.29 -6.48 9.51
N LYS A 228 18.70 -7.74 9.42
CA LYS A 228 20.08 -8.17 9.13
C LYS A 228 20.16 -8.91 7.80
N GLN A 229 21.37 -9.22 7.38
CA GLN A 229 21.63 -9.96 6.15
C GLN A 229 20.92 -11.33 6.11
N ASP A 230 20.84 -12.03 7.26
CA ASP A 230 20.11 -13.30 7.36
C ASP A 230 18.63 -13.17 7.05
N ASP A 231 18.04 -12.00 7.28
CA ASP A 231 16.61 -11.74 7.03
C ASP A 231 16.24 -11.69 5.54
N LEU A 232 17.26 -11.59 4.67
CA LEU A 232 17.08 -11.76 3.22
C LEU A 232 16.72 -13.21 2.86
N PHE A 233 17.24 -14.18 3.61
CA PHE A 233 17.19 -15.61 3.25
C PHE A 233 16.30 -16.44 4.17
N ASN A 234 16.11 -16.02 5.43
CA ASN A 234 15.31 -16.74 6.42
C ASN A 234 13.78 -16.60 6.24
N GLY A 235 13.33 -15.83 5.25
CA GLY A 235 11.93 -15.64 4.90
C GLY A 235 11.26 -14.41 5.53
N VAL A 236 11.91 -13.67 6.43
CA VAL A 236 11.33 -12.49 7.11
C VAL A 236 10.90 -11.42 6.11
N MET A 237 11.80 -11.01 5.22
CA MET A 237 11.52 -9.93 4.27
C MET A 237 10.45 -10.31 3.24
N PHE A 238 10.50 -11.56 2.75
CA PHE A 238 9.49 -12.04 1.82
C PHE A 238 8.11 -12.09 2.49
N THR A 239 8.04 -12.59 3.73
CA THR A 239 6.77 -12.63 4.49
C THR A 239 6.25 -11.23 4.76
N ASP A 240 7.11 -10.28 5.11
CA ASP A 240 6.73 -8.88 5.33
C ASP A 240 6.18 -8.23 4.05
N ALA A 241 6.86 -8.41 2.91
CA ALA A 241 6.39 -7.94 1.60
C ALA A 241 5.08 -8.60 1.17
N LEU A 242 4.93 -9.91 1.45
CA LEU A 242 3.72 -10.66 1.14
C LEU A 242 2.54 -10.16 2.00
N VAL A 243 2.73 -9.97 3.30
CA VAL A 243 1.70 -9.45 4.21
C VAL A 243 1.29 -8.04 3.80
N HIS A 244 2.26 -7.19 3.41
CA HIS A 244 1.97 -5.89 2.83
C HIS A 244 1.03 -6.01 1.62
N MET A 245 1.42 -6.77 0.61
CA MET A 245 0.64 -6.85 -0.63
C MET A 245 -0.70 -7.57 -0.47
N ILE A 246 -0.78 -8.59 0.38
CA ILE A 246 -2.06 -9.22 0.73
C ILE A 246 -2.99 -8.19 1.38
N SER A 247 -2.50 -7.39 2.32
CA SER A 247 -3.30 -6.35 2.98
C SER A 247 -3.80 -5.29 1.97
N VAL A 248 -2.92 -4.84 1.07
CA VAL A 248 -3.28 -3.90 -0.01
C VAL A 248 -4.38 -4.48 -0.89
N VAL A 249 -4.22 -5.72 -1.35
CA VAL A 249 -5.17 -6.39 -2.26
C VAL A 249 -6.51 -6.67 -1.56
N LEU A 250 -6.49 -7.10 -0.31
CA LEU A 250 -7.72 -7.32 0.45
C LEU A 250 -8.53 -6.02 0.59
N ILE A 251 -7.89 -4.91 0.93
CA ILE A 251 -8.58 -3.63 1.09
C ILE A 251 -9.03 -3.08 -0.27
N SER A 252 -8.10 -2.92 -1.22
CA SER A 252 -8.41 -2.34 -2.53
C SER A 252 -9.37 -3.22 -3.32
N GLY A 253 -9.25 -4.54 -3.21
CA GLY A 253 -10.16 -5.50 -3.84
C GLY A 253 -11.58 -5.38 -3.28
N ALA A 254 -11.73 -5.32 -1.96
CA ALA A 254 -13.04 -5.14 -1.34
C ALA A 254 -13.68 -3.80 -1.77
N ILE A 255 -12.90 -2.72 -1.85
CA ILE A 255 -13.38 -1.42 -2.32
C ILE A 255 -13.87 -1.49 -3.77
N ILE A 256 -13.10 -2.13 -4.67
CA ILE A 256 -13.53 -2.32 -6.06
C ILE A 256 -14.84 -3.12 -6.11
N LEU A 257 -14.94 -4.21 -5.35
CA LEU A 257 -16.12 -5.06 -5.32
C LEU A 257 -17.36 -4.31 -4.81
N VAL A 258 -17.23 -3.57 -3.71
CA VAL A 258 -18.34 -2.75 -3.19
C VAL A 258 -18.75 -1.69 -4.23
N GLY A 259 -17.78 -1.01 -4.87
CA GLY A 259 -18.05 -0.07 -5.95
C GLY A 259 -18.78 -0.71 -7.14
N ALA A 260 -18.37 -1.92 -7.52
CA ALA A 260 -18.99 -2.66 -8.62
C ALA A 260 -20.41 -3.14 -8.31
N ILE A 261 -20.71 -3.47 -7.05
CA ILE A 261 -22.01 -3.99 -6.65
C ILE A 261 -22.99 -2.84 -6.34
N VAL A 262 -22.53 -1.78 -5.66
CA VAL A 262 -23.39 -0.71 -5.15
C VAL A 262 -23.56 0.41 -6.18
N LEU A 263 -22.46 0.91 -6.75
CA LEU A 263 -22.47 2.13 -7.54
C LEU A 263 -22.60 1.87 -9.04
N HIS A 264 -21.95 0.84 -9.55
CA HIS A 264 -21.95 0.54 -10.99
C HIS A 264 -23.35 0.32 -11.56
N PRO A 265 -24.27 -0.46 -10.91
CA PRO A 265 -25.63 -0.66 -11.43
C PRO A 265 -26.48 0.61 -11.41
N GLN A 266 -26.14 1.57 -10.55
CA GLN A 266 -26.83 2.85 -10.42
C GLN A 266 -26.32 3.91 -11.40
N GLY A 267 -25.26 3.61 -12.18
CA GLY A 267 -24.61 4.57 -13.07
C GLY A 267 -23.92 5.73 -12.31
N LEU A 268 -23.66 5.56 -11.01
CA LEU A 268 -23.02 6.57 -10.17
C LEU A 268 -21.51 6.54 -10.35
N ALA A 269 -20.96 7.51 -11.07
CA ALA A 269 -19.54 7.67 -11.24
C ALA A 269 -18.91 8.42 -10.05
N ILE A 270 -17.88 7.84 -9.43
CA ILE A 270 -17.09 8.53 -8.40
C ILE A 270 -16.06 9.43 -9.07
N LYS A 271 -16.04 10.71 -8.68
CA LYS A 271 -15.06 11.71 -9.15
C LYS A 271 -14.24 12.31 -8.01
N ALA A 272 -14.68 12.16 -6.76
CA ALA A 272 -14.05 12.77 -5.60
C ALA A 272 -14.14 11.86 -4.35
N PRO A 273 -13.14 11.92 -3.43
CA PRO A 273 -13.15 11.14 -2.20
C PRO A 273 -14.39 11.29 -1.32
N ALA A 274 -15.01 12.48 -1.31
CA ALA A 274 -16.22 12.74 -0.53
C ALA A 274 -17.42 11.86 -0.94
N GLN A 275 -17.44 11.36 -2.17
CA GLN A 275 -18.50 10.48 -2.68
C GLN A 275 -18.34 9.02 -2.21
N LEU A 276 -17.21 8.67 -1.59
CA LEU A 276 -16.97 7.31 -1.08
C LEU A 276 -17.96 6.92 0.03
N ALA A 277 -18.48 7.88 0.78
CA ALA A 277 -19.50 7.62 1.79
C ALA A 277 -20.75 6.94 1.21
N GLN A 278 -21.10 7.24 -0.05
CA GLN A 278 -22.22 6.62 -0.74
C GLN A 278 -22.06 5.10 -0.92
N MET A 279 -20.82 4.59 -0.90
CA MET A 279 -20.57 3.14 -0.97
C MET A 279 -20.96 2.41 0.31
N LEU A 280 -20.99 3.11 1.44
CA LEU A 280 -21.32 2.54 2.75
C LEU A 280 -22.78 2.78 3.16
N GLU A 281 -23.50 3.61 2.39
CA GLU A 281 -24.92 3.96 2.65
C GLU A 281 -25.84 2.75 2.83
N PRO A 282 -25.66 1.61 2.09
CA PRO A 282 -26.53 0.43 2.25
C PRO A 282 -26.47 -0.24 3.63
N ILE A 283 -25.47 0.08 4.45
CA ILE A 283 -25.29 -0.52 5.79
C ILE A 283 -25.43 0.50 6.93
N MET A 284 -25.63 1.78 6.62
CA MET A 284 -25.94 2.83 7.59
C MET A 284 -27.44 3.03 7.76
#